data_d142598bc1af75d977ec51174158b510
#
_entry.id   d142598bc1af75d977ec51174158b510
#
_cell.length_a   1.000
_cell.length_b   1.000
_cell.length_c   1.000
_cell.angle_alpha   90.00
_cell.angle_beta   90.00
_cell.angle_gamma   90.00
#
_symmetry.space_group_name_H-M   'P 1'
#
loop_
_entity.id
_entity.type
_entity.pdbx_description
1 polymer ?
#
loop_
_entity_poly.entity_id
_entity_poly.type
_entity_poly.pdbx_seq_one_letter_code
_entity_poly.pdbx_strand_id
1 'polypeptide(L)'
;LPGPGAGEPVTVYYPSDGPQGPVRQGFHTVLADASGAPRRGNGRLVVISHGTGGAPYVHADLARTLVAQGYTVAMPWHAGDHVRDHRPGRFDSLKRRAQEVSRAIDAVGQDARLAPLLALDRVGVYGFSAGGFTALTLAGGRWSPQRFVQHCEAHLTEDWHFCTGVITRLSGGWLDGLKRWVARHEIHRRFDDDMASYGHTDPRVAAIVAAAPAAAPFDLASLARPVVPLGLVTLGQDRWLVPAFHAEAVLAACAACERVADLPAAGHGAMLAPLPPGLDGVLGEMLNDPAGFERAALPEVDRRIAAFFSRHLGVGAP
;
A
#
# COMPACT_ATOMS: atom_id res chain seq x y z
N LEU A 1 -5.34 -18.45 -1.04
CA LEU A 1 -4.26 -19.42 -1.10
C LEU A 1 -3.52 -19.44 0.23
N PRO A 2 -3.00 -20.61 0.68
CA PRO A 2 -2.01 -20.61 1.76
C PRO A 2 -0.78 -19.82 1.33
N GLY A 3 -0.17 -19.12 2.27
CA GLY A 3 1.12 -18.48 2.02
C GLY A 3 2.21 -19.54 1.87
N PRO A 4 3.28 -19.27 1.09
CA PRO A 4 4.38 -20.20 0.93
C PRO A 4 5.07 -20.48 2.28
N GLY A 5 5.27 -21.75 2.61
CA GLY A 5 5.79 -22.19 3.90
C GLY A 5 4.82 -21.92 5.04
N ALA A 6 5.31 -21.37 6.15
CA ALA A 6 4.50 -20.92 7.30
C ALA A 6 4.00 -19.47 7.15
N GLY A 7 3.97 -18.93 5.92
CA GLY A 7 3.58 -17.56 5.66
C GLY A 7 2.07 -17.33 5.80
N GLU A 8 1.70 -16.07 5.98
CA GLU A 8 0.31 -15.64 6.02
C GLU A 8 -0.40 -15.92 4.68
N PRO A 9 -1.72 -16.12 4.69
CA PRO A 9 -2.47 -16.44 3.50
C PRO A 9 -2.46 -15.32 2.47
N VAL A 10 -2.71 -15.67 1.22
CA VAL A 10 -2.89 -14.75 0.10
C VAL A 10 -4.35 -14.81 -0.35
N THR A 11 -5.05 -13.69 -0.28
CA THR A 11 -6.39 -13.57 -0.89
C THR A 11 -6.22 -13.34 -2.38
N VAL A 12 -6.95 -14.09 -3.21
CA VAL A 12 -6.84 -13.97 -4.67
C VAL A 12 -8.21 -13.71 -5.28
N TYR A 13 -8.30 -12.69 -6.13
CA TYR A 13 -9.43 -12.40 -7.00
C TYR A 13 -9.02 -12.69 -8.44
N TYR A 14 -9.90 -13.30 -9.21
CA TYR A 14 -9.63 -13.67 -10.60
C TYR A 14 -10.90 -13.61 -11.45
N PRO A 15 -10.78 -13.43 -12.77
CA PRO A 15 -11.90 -13.54 -13.69
C PRO A 15 -12.51 -14.94 -13.66
N SER A 16 -13.84 -15.04 -13.59
CA SER A 16 -14.61 -16.30 -13.67
C SER A 16 -15.91 -16.07 -14.47
N ASP A 17 -16.56 -17.15 -14.90
CA ASP A 17 -17.83 -17.14 -15.64
C ASP A 17 -19.03 -17.58 -14.80
N GLY A 18 -18.79 -17.96 -13.55
CA GLY A 18 -19.84 -18.45 -12.68
C GLY A 18 -20.78 -17.35 -12.17
N PRO A 19 -21.93 -17.77 -11.63
CA PRO A 19 -22.90 -16.83 -11.07
C PRO A 19 -22.33 -16.11 -9.84
N GLN A 20 -22.51 -14.80 -9.81
CA GLN A 20 -22.09 -13.99 -8.66
C GLN A 20 -23.14 -14.08 -7.54
N GLY A 21 -22.67 -14.34 -6.34
CA GLY A 21 -23.43 -14.32 -5.11
C GLY A 21 -22.78 -13.48 -4.02
N PRO A 22 -23.49 -13.21 -2.90
CA PRO A 22 -22.91 -12.46 -1.79
C PRO A 22 -21.83 -13.25 -1.05
N VAL A 23 -20.61 -12.72 -1.02
CA VAL A 23 -19.47 -13.30 -0.29
C VAL A 23 -19.04 -12.31 0.79
N ARG A 24 -19.07 -12.75 2.05
CA ARG A 24 -18.64 -11.93 3.17
C ARG A 24 -17.13 -11.82 3.25
N GLN A 25 -16.65 -10.57 3.33
CA GLN A 25 -15.23 -10.26 3.47
C GLN A 25 -15.04 -9.20 4.57
N GLY A 26 -14.53 -9.63 5.71
CA GLY A 26 -14.40 -8.75 6.87
C GLY A 26 -15.72 -8.11 7.28
N PHE A 27 -15.80 -6.78 7.20
CA PHE A 27 -16.97 -6.00 7.60
C PHE A 27 -17.99 -5.78 6.48
N HIS A 28 -17.70 -6.16 5.24
CA HIS A 28 -18.59 -5.92 4.08
C HIS A 28 -18.88 -7.19 3.28
N THR A 29 -19.79 -7.10 2.33
CA THR A 29 -20.17 -8.16 1.42
C THR A 29 -19.87 -7.72 0.00
N VAL A 30 -19.18 -8.55 -0.77
CA VAL A 30 -18.95 -8.36 -2.20
C VAL A 30 -19.79 -9.34 -3.00
N LEU A 31 -20.17 -8.96 -4.22
CA LEU A 31 -20.70 -9.90 -5.19
C LEU A 31 -19.53 -10.56 -5.91
N ALA A 32 -19.39 -11.85 -5.76
CA ALA A 32 -18.33 -12.64 -6.38
C ALA A 32 -18.80 -14.08 -6.63
N ASP A 33 -18.17 -14.76 -7.57
CA ASP A 33 -18.28 -16.19 -7.74
C ASP A 33 -17.28 -16.89 -6.80
N ALA A 34 -17.78 -17.39 -5.66
CA ALA A 34 -16.94 -17.94 -4.60
C ALA A 34 -16.30 -19.30 -4.97
N SER A 35 -16.85 -20.01 -5.95
CA SER A 35 -16.45 -21.38 -6.33
C SER A 35 -16.07 -21.50 -7.80
N GLY A 36 -16.09 -20.42 -8.56
CA GLY A 36 -15.84 -20.41 -9.99
C GLY A 36 -14.43 -20.85 -10.37
N ALA A 37 -14.30 -21.55 -11.47
CA ALA A 37 -13.00 -21.82 -12.06
C ALA A 37 -12.35 -20.51 -12.56
N PRO A 38 -11.03 -20.31 -12.33
CA PRO A 38 -10.36 -19.14 -12.83
C PRO A 38 -10.27 -19.17 -14.36
N ARG A 39 -10.45 -17.99 -14.97
CA ARG A 39 -10.20 -17.74 -16.39
C ARG A 39 -8.89 -16.98 -16.57
N ARG A 40 -8.29 -17.13 -17.73
CA ARG A 40 -7.04 -16.46 -18.07
C ARG A 40 -7.15 -14.91 -18.00
N GLY A 41 -8.31 -14.37 -18.37
CA GLY A 41 -8.45 -12.94 -18.52
C GLY A 41 -7.38 -12.37 -19.46
N ASN A 42 -6.66 -11.32 -19.02
CA ASN A 42 -5.54 -10.75 -19.76
C ASN A 42 -4.19 -11.47 -19.49
N GLY A 43 -4.19 -12.50 -18.65
CA GLY A 43 -3.02 -13.31 -18.32
C GLY A 43 -1.98 -12.62 -17.44
N ARG A 44 -2.31 -11.49 -16.79
CA ARG A 44 -1.40 -10.74 -15.92
C ARG A 44 -1.85 -10.77 -14.46
N LEU A 45 -0.86 -10.70 -13.57
CA LEU A 45 -1.03 -10.60 -12.13
C LEU A 45 -0.76 -9.17 -11.66
N VAL A 46 -1.61 -8.67 -10.76
CA VAL A 46 -1.33 -7.49 -9.94
C VAL A 46 -1.35 -7.91 -8.47
N VAL A 47 -0.32 -7.52 -7.71
CA VAL A 47 -0.28 -7.72 -6.26
C VAL A 47 -0.66 -6.42 -5.57
N ILE A 48 -1.60 -6.48 -4.61
CA ILE A 48 -2.00 -5.33 -3.78
C ILE A 48 -1.47 -5.52 -2.36
N SER A 49 -0.64 -4.58 -1.90
CA SER A 49 -0.11 -4.51 -0.53
C SER A 49 -0.87 -3.47 0.28
N HIS A 50 -1.56 -3.93 1.34
CA HIS A 50 -2.37 -3.07 2.21
C HIS A 50 -1.53 -2.23 3.19
N GLY A 51 -2.14 -1.19 3.78
CA GLY A 51 -1.54 -0.34 4.81
C GLY A 51 -1.31 -1.06 6.15
N THR A 52 -0.64 -0.38 7.09
CA THR A 52 -0.40 -0.88 8.46
C THR A 52 -1.71 -1.25 9.15
N GLY A 53 -1.74 -2.42 9.79
CA GLY A 53 -2.91 -2.94 10.50
C GLY A 53 -4.13 -3.20 9.62
N GLY A 54 -3.98 -3.13 8.29
CA GLY A 54 -5.05 -3.28 7.33
C GLY A 54 -5.42 -4.74 7.03
N ALA A 55 -6.08 -4.93 5.91
CA ALA A 55 -6.47 -6.24 5.41
C ALA A 55 -6.70 -6.18 3.89
N PRO A 56 -6.62 -7.30 3.17
CA PRO A 56 -6.90 -7.34 1.72
C PRO A 56 -8.25 -6.72 1.34
N TYR A 57 -9.28 -6.97 2.11
CA TYR A 57 -10.65 -6.57 1.77
C TYR A 57 -10.91 -5.04 1.79
N VAL A 58 -10.01 -4.22 2.36
CA VAL A 58 -10.15 -2.75 2.27
C VAL A 58 -9.71 -2.17 0.92
N HIS A 59 -9.26 -3.03 0.00
CA HIS A 59 -8.93 -2.71 -1.39
C HIS A 59 -9.79 -3.51 -2.38
N ALA A 60 -10.97 -3.99 -1.93
CA ALA A 60 -11.83 -4.84 -2.74
C ALA A 60 -12.35 -4.14 -4.01
N ASP A 61 -12.60 -2.83 -3.97
CA ASP A 61 -13.13 -2.10 -5.12
C ASP A 61 -12.08 -1.95 -6.22
N LEU A 62 -10.83 -1.60 -5.86
CA LEU A 62 -9.72 -1.61 -6.82
C LEU A 62 -9.47 -3.02 -7.37
N ALA A 63 -9.48 -4.06 -6.51
CA ALA A 63 -9.30 -5.43 -6.93
C ALA A 63 -10.38 -5.86 -7.94
N ARG A 64 -11.65 -5.50 -7.71
CA ARG A 64 -12.75 -5.78 -8.64
C ARG A 64 -12.60 -5.02 -9.96
N THR A 65 -12.17 -3.76 -9.91
CA THR A 65 -11.88 -2.97 -11.12
C THR A 65 -10.79 -3.62 -11.97
N LEU A 66 -9.71 -4.10 -11.34
CA LEU A 66 -8.64 -4.81 -12.03
C LEU A 66 -9.13 -6.15 -12.62
N VAL A 67 -9.92 -6.92 -11.85
CA VAL A 67 -10.50 -8.19 -12.33
C VAL A 67 -11.45 -7.96 -13.51
N ALA A 68 -12.25 -6.90 -13.49
CA ALA A 68 -13.12 -6.54 -14.61
C ALA A 68 -12.33 -6.21 -15.89
N GLN A 69 -11.06 -5.81 -15.77
CA GLN A 69 -10.12 -5.63 -16.88
C GLN A 69 -9.28 -6.88 -17.19
N GLY A 70 -9.64 -8.00 -16.59
CA GLY A 70 -9.05 -9.31 -16.86
C GLY A 70 -7.81 -9.66 -16.04
N TYR A 71 -7.38 -8.84 -15.09
CA TYR A 71 -6.27 -9.17 -14.20
C TYR A 71 -6.65 -10.24 -13.16
N THR A 72 -5.69 -11.09 -12.82
CA THR A 72 -5.72 -11.79 -11.53
C THR A 72 -5.08 -10.87 -10.49
N VAL A 73 -5.67 -10.78 -9.29
CA VAL A 73 -5.21 -9.89 -8.22
C VAL A 73 -4.88 -10.73 -6.98
N ALA A 74 -3.65 -10.65 -6.49
CA ALA A 74 -3.20 -11.30 -5.26
C ALA A 74 -2.99 -10.26 -4.16
N MET A 75 -3.45 -10.56 -2.96
CA MET A 75 -3.40 -9.66 -1.81
C MET A 75 -2.87 -10.43 -0.60
N PRO A 76 -1.55 -10.33 -0.31
CA PRO A 76 -0.98 -10.98 0.87
C PRO A 76 -1.51 -10.33 2.16
N TRP A 77 -1.67 -11.14 3.20
CA TRP A 77 -1.73 -10.71 4.57
C TRP A 77 -0.30 -10.53 5.07
N HIS A 78 0.02 -9.36 5.60
CA HIS A 78 1.38 -9.09 6.06
C HIS A 78 1.58 -9.57 7.50
N ALA A 79 2.52 -10.48 7.71
CA ALA A 79 2.75 -11.12 9.01
C ALA A 79 3.02 -10.12 10.13
N GLY A 80 2.22 -10.18 11.18
CA GLY A 80 2.30 -9.29 12.35
C GLY A 80 1.88 -7.85 12.08
N ASP A 81 1.27 -7.55 10.90
CA ASP A 81 0.84 -6.20 10.55
C ASP A 81 -0.48 -6.21 9.74
N HIS A 82 -1.47 -6.89 10.27
CA HIS A 82 -2.81 -6.92 9.72
C HIS A 82 -3.87 -6.94 10.86
N VAL A 83 -5.13 -6.69 10.52
CA VAL A 83 -6.22 -6.51 11.49
C VAL A 83 -6.42 -7.67 12.47
N ARG A 84 -5.98 -8.89 12.14
CA ARG A 84 -6.08 -10.08 13.01
C ARG A 84 -4.82 -10.36 13.83
N ASP A 85 -3.68 -9.81 13.42
CA ASP A 85 -2.39 -9.97 14.10
C ASP A 85 -1.59 -8.68 13.89
N HIS A 86 -1.68 -7.77 14.87
CA HIS A 86 -0.96 -6.51 14.84
C HIS A 86 0.02 -6.47 16.01
N ARG A 87 1.29 -6.73 15.70
CA ARG A 87 2.38 -6.75 16.68
C ARG A 87 3.08 -5.39 16.74
N PRO A 88 3.48 -4.94 17.92
CA PRO A 88 4.33 -3.76 18.00
C PRO A 88 5.68 -4.04 17.33
N GLY A 89 6.17 -3.10 16.54
CA GLY A 89 7.43 -3.26 15.79
C GLY A 89 7.26 -2.83 14.34
N ARG A 90 6.96 -1.53 14.13
CA ARG A 90 6.68 -0.95 12.82
C ARG A 90 7.68 -1.35 11.75
N PHE A 91 8.99 -1.24 12.02
CA PHE A 91 10.01 -1.53 11.02
C PHE A 91 10.23 -3.02 10.79
N ASP A 92 9.93 -3.89 11.75
CA ASP A 92 10.08 -5.33 11.57
C ASP A 92 9.13 -5.87 10.50
N SER A 93 7.91 -5.34 10.43
CA SER A 93 7.01 -5.63 9.33
C SER A 93 7.53 -5.05 8.02
N LEU A 94 7.91 -3.78 7.98
CA LEU A 94 8.38 -3.10 6.76
C LEU A 94 9.61 -3.78 6.13
N LYS A 95 10.51 -4.36 6.95
CA LYS A 95 11.66 -5.16 6.46
C LYS A 95 11.23 -6.41 5.68
N ARG A 96 10.05 -6.99 5.98
CA ARG A 96 9.58 -8.26 5.40
C ARG A 96 8.58 -8.08 4.26
N ARG A 97 7.79 -7.00 4.25
CA ARG A 97 6.65 -6.83 3.34
C ARG A 97 6.99 -6.97 1.85
N ALA A 98 8.14 -6.43 1.41
CA ALA A 98 8.55 -6.56 0.00
C ALA A 98 8.84 -8.02 -0.38
N GLN A 99 9.43 -8.81 0.53
CA GLN A 99 9.62 -10.25 0.35
C GLN A 99 8.30 -11.02 0.43
N GLU A 100 7.34 -10.56 1.22
CA GLU A 100 5.98 -11.16 1.28
C GLU A 100 5.21 -10.94 -0.02
N VAL A 101 5.42 -9.81 -0.70
CA VAL A 101 4.91 -9.61 -2.07
C VAL A 101 5.54 -10.62 -3.03
N SER A 102 6.86 -10.83 -3.00
CA SER A 102 7.52 -11.86 -3.81
C SER A 102 6.95 -13.26 -3.52
N ARG A 103 6.76 -13.60 -2.24
CA ARG A 103 6.14 -14.88 -1.85
C ARG A 103 4.67 -15.01 -2.31
N ALA A 104 3.92 -13.91 -2.37
CA ALA A 104 2.57 -13.95 -2.92
C ALA A 104 2.56 -14.28 -4.42
N ILE A 105 3.55 -13.78 -5.18
CA ILE A 105 3.75 -14.17 -6.58
C ILE A 105 4.10 -15.66 -6.68
N ASP A 106 4.96 -16.17 -5.78
CA ASP A 106 5.31 -17.60 -5.72
C ASP A 106 4.09 -18.48 -5.42
N ALA A 107 3.23 -18.06 -4.46
CA ALA A 107 2.02 -18.78 -4.10
C ALA A 107 1.04 -18.92 -5.29
N VAL A 108 0.90 -17.83 -6.07
CA VAL A 108 0.09 -17.85 -7.31
C VAL A 108 0.72 -18.76 -8.36
N GLY A 109 2.04 -18.71 -8.51
CA GLY A 109 2.78 -19.57 -9.45
C GLY A 109 2.79 -21.06 -9.10
N GLN A 110 2.52 -21.40 -7.83
CA GLN A 110 2.40 -22.79 -7.36
C GLN A 110 0.96 -23.32 -7.36
N ASP A 111 -0.05 -22.47 -7.50
CA ASP A 111 -1.46 -22.92 -7.59
C ASP A 111 -1.73 -23.51 -8.96
N ALA A 112 -2.07 -24.80 -9.00
CA ALA A 112 -2.27 -25.56 -10.24
C ALA A 112 -3.40 -24.99 -11.13
N ARG A 113 -4.34 -24.21 -10.59
CA ARG A 113 -5.45 -23.60 -11.32
C ARG A 113 -5.04 -22.27 -11.95
N LEU A 114 -4.17 -21.50 -11.28
CA LEU A 114 -3.80 -20.14 -11.67
C LEU A 114 -2.52 -20.10 -12.51
N ALA A 115 -1.50 -20.90 -12.17
CA ALA A 115 -0.20 -20.88 -12.82
C ALA A 115 -0.26 -21.03 -14.35
N PRO A 116 -1.07 -21.96 -14.92
CA PRO A 116 -1.15 -22.12 -16.38
C PRO A 116 -1.81 -20.95 -17.10
N LEU A 117 -2.49 -20.06 -16.36
CA LEU A 117 -3.25 -18.94 -16.91
C LEU A 117 -2.47 -17.64 -16.95
N LEU A 118 -1.33 -17.56 -16.25
CA LEU A 118 -0.65 -16.31 -15.96
C LEU A 118 0.79 -16.29 -16.47
N ALA A 119 1.20 -15.17 -17.04
CA ALA A 119 2.58 -14.85 -17.36
C ALA A 119 3.18 -14.05 -16.19
N LEU A 120 3.88 -14.75 -15.29
CA LEU A 120 4.41 -14.18 -14.05
C LEU A 120 5.78 -13.49 -14.21
N ASP A 121 6.27 -13.35 -15.43
CA ASP A 121 7.47 -12.58 -15.79
C ASP A 121 7.25 -11.06 -15.77
N ARG A 122 5.99 -10.60 -15.76
CA ARG A 122 5.60 -9.20 -15.76
C ARG A 122 4.40 -8.97 -14.83
N VAL A 123 4.69 -8.67 -13.57
CA VAL A 123 3.71 -8.48 -12.49
C VAL A 123 3.59 -7.01 -12.13
N GLY A 124 2.36 -6.54 -11.93
CA GLY A 124 2.08 -5.22 -11.37
C GLY A 124 2.06 -5.25 -9.85
N VAL A 125 2.47 -4.17 -9.20
CA VAL A 125 2.32 -4.01 -7.74
C VAL A 125 1.63 -2.69 -7.44
N TYR A 126 0.54 -2.75 -6.68
CA TYR A 126 -0.07 -1.60 -6.05
C TYR A 126 0.19 -1.64 -4.55
N GLY A 127 0.51 -0.50 -3.94
CA GLY A 127 0.65 -0.40 -2.50
C GLY A 127 0.05 0.88 -1.94
N PHE A 128 -0.60 0.77 -0.78
CA PHE A 128 -1.18 1.91 -0.08
C PHE A 128 -0.51 2.10 1.30
N SER A 129 -0.15 3.35 1.66
CA SER A 129 0.43 3.68 2.97
C SER A 129 1.71 2.86 3.25
N ALA A 130 1.74 1.98 4.26
CA ALA A 130 2.82 1.01 4.46
C ALA A 130 2.97 0.04 3.27
N GLY A 131 1.89 -0.28 2.56
CA GLY A 131 1.96 -0.98 1.26
C GLY A 131 2.61 -0.12 0.18
N GLY A 132 2.39 1.20 0.20
CA GLY A 132 3.09 2.17 -0.64
C GLY A 132 4.60 2.21 -0.36
N PHE A 133 4.98 2.15 0.92
CA PHE A 133 6.37 1.93 1.31
C PHE A 133 6.95 0.63 0.70
N THR A 134 6.18 -0.47 0.78
CA THR A 134 6.55 -1.76 0.17
C THR A 134 6.74 -1.62 -1.34
N ALA A 135 5.83 -0.91 -2.00
CA ALA A 135 5.89 -0.62 -3.43
C ALA A 135 7.14 0.20 -3.81
N LEU A 136 7.47 1.25 -3.04
CA LEU A 136 8.71 2.02 -3.24
C LEU A 136 9.98 1.17 -3.03
N THR A 137 9.96 0.25 -2.05
CA THR A 137 11.08 -0.69 -1.83
C THR A 137 11.28 -1.57 -3.07
N LEU A 138 10.20 -2.12 -3.63
CA LEU A 138 10.24 -2.94 -4.86
C LEU A 138 10.64 -2.12 -6.11
N ALA A 139 10.39 -0.82 -6.12
CA ALA A 139 10.84 0.09 -7.16
C ALA A 139 12.35 0.38 -7.14
N GLY A 140 13.10 -0.21 -6.19
CA GLY A 140 14.53 -0.01 -6.02
C GLY A 140 14.89 1.00 -4.92
N GLY A 141 13.89 1.52 -4.22
CA GLY A 141 14.10 2.45 -3.10
C GLY A 141 14.90 1.82 -1.96
N ARG A 142 15.88 2.58 -1.46
CA ARG A 142 16.69 2.22 -0.29
C ARG A 142 16.22 3.05 0.91
N TRP A 143 16.03 2.41 2.06
CA TRP A 143 15.54 3.07 3.26
C TRP A 143 16.28 2.61 4.52
N SER A 144 16.20 3.39 5.59
CA SER A 144 16.77 3.00 6.88
C SER A 144 15.97 3.57 8.06
N PRO A 145 15.99 2.91 9.24
CA PRO A 145 15.47 3.48 10.47
C PRO A 145 16.11 4.80 10.84
N GLN A 146 17.42 4.95 10.57
CA GLN A 146 18.13 6.21 10.81
C GLN A 146 17.56 7.41 10.06
N ARG A 147 17.12 7.23 8.79
CA ARG A 147 16.45 8.29 8.03
C ARG A 147 15.09 8.66 8.64
N PHE A 148 14.38 7.68 9.20
CA PHE A 148 13.16 7.95 9.96
C PHE A 148 13.46 8.82 11.18
N VAL A 149 14.51 8.51 11.95
CA VAL A 149 14.93 9.33 13.11
C VAL A 149 15.24 10.74 12.66
N GLN A 150 16.09 10.91 11.64
CA GLN A 150 16.47 12.22 11.08
C GLN A 150 15.26 13.04 10.63
N HIS A 151 14.31 12.40 9.92
CA HIS A 151 13.08 13.04 9.49
C HIS A 151 12.26 13.52 10.69
N CYS A 152 12.07 12.66 11.70
CA CYS A 152 11.27 13.01 12.86
C CYS A 152 11.95 14.02 13.79
N GLU A 153 13.27 14.09 13.80
CA GLU A 153 13.95 15.20 14.48
C GLU A 153 13.69 16.55 13.81
N ALA A 154 13.78 16.58 12.49
CA ALA A 154 13.61 17.80 11.71
C ALA A 154 12.14 18.26 11.63
N HIS A 155 11.19 17.31 11.51
CA HIS A 155 9.80 17.56 11.13
C HIS A 155 8.77 16.99 12.11
N LEU A 156 9.13 16.78 13.38
CA LEU A 156 8.26 16.13 14.36
C LEU A 156 6.87 16.81 14.48
N THR A 157 6.83 18.13 14.41
CA THR A 157 5.58 18.87 14.58
C THR A 157 4.73 18.86 13.31
N GLU A 158 5.38 18.96 12.16
CA GLU A 158 4.74 19.00 10.85
C GLU A 158 4.20 17.65 10.42
N ASP A 159 4.90 16.57 10.76
CA ASP A 159 4.56 15.20 10.37
C ASP A 159 4.35 14.30 11.61
N TRP A 160 3.61 14.85 12.58
CA TRP A 160 3.42 14.25 13.90
C TRP A 160 2.93 12.82 13.86
N HIS A 161 1.90 12.54 13.08
CA HIS A 161 1.27 11.22 13.04
C HIS A 161 2.14 10.16 12.35
N PHE A 162 2.95 10.56 11.36
CA PHE A 162 3.95 9.66 10.81
C PHE A 162 4.99 9.28 11.86
N CYS A 163 5.47 10.22 12.65
CA CYS A 163 6.50 9.96 13.65
C CYS A 163 5.99 9.19 14.88
N THR A 164 4.76 9.48 15.33
CA THR A 164 4.22 8.95 16.60
C THR A 164 3.08 7.94 16.44
N GLY A 165 2.53 7.78 15.23
CA GLY A 165 1.34 6.98 14.98
C GLY A 165 0.08 7.63 15.55
N VAL A 166 -0.87 6.78 15.97
CA VAL A 166 -2.21 7.21 16.47
C VAL A 166 -2.29 7.26 17.99
N ILE A 167 -1.17 7.17 18.70
CA ILE A 167 -1.16 7.10 20.17
C ILE A 167 -1.62 8.42 20.78
N THR A 168 -1.25 9.55 20.17
CA THR A 168 -1.56 10.88 20.69
C THR A 168 -1.61 11.91 19.56
N ARG A 169 -2.14 13.09 19.84
CA ARG A 169 -2.17 14.25 18.96
C ARG A 169 -1.63 15.49 19.64
N LEU A 170 -1.12 16.44 18.86
CA LEU A 170 -0.87 17.78 19.35
C LEU A 170 -2.20 18.54 19.40
N SER A 171 -2.45 19.24 20.51
CA SER A 171 -3.70 19.93 20.76
C SER A 171 -3.56 21.46 20.89
N GLY A 172 -2.35 22.01 20.74
CA GLY A 172 -2.01 23.40 21.02
C GLY A 172 -1.88 23.70 22.52
N GLY A 173 -2.00 22.66 23.38
CA GLY A 173 -1.98 22.82 24.83
C GLY A 173 -0.58 22.76 25.45
N TRP A 174 -0.51 23.11 26.74
CA TRP A 174 0.75 23.16 27.51
C TRP A 174 1.49 21.80 27.58
N LEU A 175 0.78 20.68 27.46
CA LEU A 175 1.37 19.33 27.43
C LEU A 175 2.08 18.97 26.13
N ASP A 176 1.92 19.75 25.05
CA ASP A 176 2.51 19.40 23.75
C ASP A 176 4.04 19.45 23.76
N GLY A 177 4.62 20.28 24.62
CA GLY A 177 6.07 20.29 24.88
C GLY A 177 6.56 18.95 25.44
N LEU A 178 5.84 18.42 26.45
CA LEU A 178 6.16 17.10 27.03
C LEU A 178 5.95 15.98 26.02
N LYS A 179 4.85 16.00 25.25
CA LYS A 179 4.59 14.98 24.21
C LYS A 179 5.73 14.93 23.19
N ARG A 180 6.20 16.09 22.70
CA ARG A 180 7.32 16.16 21.75
C ARG A 180 8.62 15.62 22.37
N TRP A 181 8.89 15.96 23.63
CA TRP A 181 10.07 15.43 24.31
C TRP A 181 10.02 13.91 24.47
N VAL A 182 8.90 13.35 24.91
CA VAL A 182 8.68 11.91 25.03
C VAL A 182 8.81 11.22 23.66
N ALA A 183 8.19 11.80 22.63
CA ALA A 183 8.24 11.24 21.28
C ALA A 183 9.68 11.14 20.75
N ARG A 184 10.47 12.22 20.88
CA ARG A 184 11.90 12.19 20.50
C ARG A 184 12.66 11.12 21.25
N HIS A 185 12.50 11.08 22.57
CA HIS A 185 13.20 10.08 23.40
C HIS A 185 12.85 8.65 22.97
N GLU A 186 11.58 8.33 22.73
CA GLU A 186 11.15 6.99 22.31
C GLU A 186 11.61 6.65 20.90
N ILE A 187 11.65 7.60 19.96
CA ILE A 187 12.17 7.40 18.61
C ILE A 187 13.65 7.02 18.66
N HIS A 188 14.46 7.79 19.37
CA HIS A 188 15.89 7.49 19.54
C HIS A 188 16.09 6.14 20.21
N ARG A 189 15.43 5.90 21.34
CA ARG A 189 15.56 4.65 22.09
C ARG A 189 15.26 3.40 21.26
N ARG A 190 14.38 3.52 20.27
CA ARG A 190 13.93 2.37 19.46
C ARG A 190 14.69 2.17 18.17
N PHE A 191 15.30 3.20 17.62
CA PHE A 191 15.78 3.19 16.24
C PHE A 191 17.22 3.62 16.04
N ASP A 192 17.89 4.20 17.05
CA ASP A 192 19.28 4.67 16.91
C ASP A 192 20.29 3.53 16.65
N ASP A 193 19.99 2.32 17.11
CA ASP A 193 20.92 1.18 16.98
C ASP A 193 20.87 0.53 15.59
N ASP A 194 19.85 0.83 14.76
CA ASP A 194 19.70 0.22 13.44
C ASP A 194 20.16 1.16 12.32
N MET A 195 21.45 1.09 12.02
CA MET A 195 22.11 1.87 10.96
C MET A 195 22.02 1.19 9.59
N ALA A 196 21.38 0.02 9.48
CA ALA A 196 21.33 -0.72 8.23
C ALA A 196 20.46 -0.04 7.17
N SER A 197 20.88 -0.13 5.92
CA SER A 197 20.07 0.25 4.76
C SER A 197 19.41 -0.97 4.16
N TYR A 198 18.09 -0.88 4.00
CA TYR A 198 17.24 -1.95 3.50
C TYR A 198 16.76 -1.67 2.09
N GLY A 199 16.47 -2.72 1.36
CA GLY A 199 15.87 -2.71 0.03
C GLY A 199 15.59 -4.13 -0.44
N HIS A 200 14.67 -4.27 -1.38
CA HIS A 200 14.35 -5.54 -2.02
C HIS A 200 13.71 -5.27 -3.37
N THR A 201 14.15 -5.99 -4.40
CA THR A 201 13.54 -5.98 -5.74
C THR A 201 13.21 -7.40 -6.15
N ASP A 202 12.21 -7.55 -7.00
CA ASP A 202 11.85 -8.82 -7.61
C ASP A 202 11.86 -8.64 -9.13
N PRO A 203 12.65 -9.41 -9.89
CA PRO A 203 12.79 -9.22 -11.35
C PRO A 203 11.48 -9.46 -12.12
N ARG A 204 10.49 -10.09 -11.50
CA ARG A 204 9.16 -10.29 -12.10
C ARG A 204 8.27 -9.03 -12.00
N VAL A 205 8.57 -8.12 -11.10
CA VAL A 205 7.82 -6.85 -10.98
C VAL A 205 8.20 -5.94 -12.15
N ALA A 206 7.20 -5.50 -12.90
CA ALA A 206 7.39 -4.72 -14.13
C ALA A 206 6.70 -3.34 -14.14
N ALA A 207 5.81 -3.08 -13.17
CA ALA A 207 5.15 -1.79 -12.99
C ALA A 207 4.65 -1.62 -11.55
N ILE A 208 4.76 -0.42 -11.00
CA ILE A 208 4.40 -0.15 -9.61
C ILE A 208 3.53 1.10 -9.52
N VAL A 209 2.47 1.04 -8.71
CA VAL A 209 1.71 2.22 -8.27
C VAL A 209 1.75 2.30 -6.74
N ALA A 210 2.23 3.41 -6.21
CA ALA A 210 2.26 3.70 -4.78
C ALA A 210 1.26 4.83 -4.44
N ALA A 211 0.24 4.51 -3.65
CA ALA A 211 -0.76 5.47 -3.19
C ALA A 211 -0.45 5.90 -1.75
N ALA A 212 -0.35 7.21 -1.53
CA ALA A 212 0.02 7.80 -0.25
C ALA A 212 1.13 7.00 0.47
N PRO A 213 2.31 6.78 -0.18
CA PRO A 213 3.37 5.95 0.39
C PRO A 213 4.01 6.59 1.61
N ALA A 214 4.41 5.81 2.61
CA ALA A 214 5.24 6.28 3.72
C ALA A 214 6.69 6.42 3.24
N ALA A 215 7.09 7.58 2.68
CA ALA A 215 8.34 7.75 1.94
C ALA A 215 9.49 8.41 2.73
N ALA A 216 9.24 9.07 3.85
CA ALA A 216 10.26 9.81 4.59
C ALA A 216 11.51 8.98 5.01
N PRO A 217 11.43 7.66 5.30
CA PRO A 217 12.61 6.86 5.61
C PRO A 217 13.49 6.51 4.40
N PHE A 218 13.06 6.84 3.18
CA PHE A 218 13.82 6.51 1.97
C PHE A 218 14.97 7.48 1.70
N ASP A 219 16.01 6.95 1.11
CA ASP A 219 16.96 7.72 0.33
C ASP A 219 16.31 8.09 -1.01
N LEU A 220 15.80 9.31 -1.13
CA LEU A 220 15.09 9.75 -2.33
C LEU A 220 15.99 9.71 -3.57
N ALA A 221 17.32 9.80 -3.43
CA ALA A 221 18.24 9.62 -4.56
C ALA A 221 18.14 8.21 -5.17
N SER A 222 17.84 7.19 -4.36
CA SER A 222 17.60 5.83 -4.85
C SER A 222 16.31 5.67 -5.66
N LEU A 223 15.36 6.58 -5.49
CA LEU A 223 14.08 6.63 -6.21
C LEU A 223 14.11 7.61 -7.40
N ALA A 224 15.21 8.35 -7.60
CA ALA A 224 15.32 9.27 -8.74
C ALA A 224 15.28 8.53 -10.10
N ARG A 225 15.66 7.27 -10.10
CA ARG A 225 15.60 6.36 -11.26
C ARG A 225 15.10 4.98 -10.80
N PRO A 226 13.79 4.82 -10.63
CA PRO A 226 13.23 3.54 -10.21
C PRO A 226 13.53 2.45 -11.25
N VAL A 227 13.67 1.20 -10.78
CA VAL A 227 14.04 0.05 -11.64
C VAL A 227 12.90 -0.37 -12.58
N VAL A 228 11.69 0.11 -12.34
CA VAL A 228 10.49 -0.11 -13.16
C VAL A 228 9.65 1.17 -13.21
N PRO A 229 8.74 1.33 -14.18
CA PRO A 229 7.76 2.44 -14.19
C PRO A 229 7.06 2.57 -12.83
N LEU A 230 7.10 3.78 -12.26
CA LEU A 230 6.54 4.09 -10.96
C LEU A 230 5.48 5.20 -11.09
N GLY A 231 4.25 4.84 -10.70
CA GLY A 231 3.13 5.77 -10.60
C GLY A 231 2.84 6.13 -9.14
N LEU A 232 2.41 7.36 -8.89
CA LEU A 232 2.02 7.86 -7.57
C LEU A 232 0.55 8.30 -7.57
N VAL A 233 -0.15 8.04 -6.47
CA VAL A 233 -1.44 8.66 -6.14
C VAL A 233 -1.24 9.56 -4.93
N THR A 234 -1.57 10.85 -5.08
CA THR A 234 -1.38 11.88 -4.05
C THR A 234 -2.71 12.23 -3.38
N LEU A 235 -2.68 12.43 -2.06
CA LEU A 235 -3.84 12.75 -1.22
C LEU A 235 -3.55 14.08 -0.51
N GLY A 236 -4.15 15.19 -0.97
CA GLY A 236 -3.78 16.54 -0.57
C GLY A 236 -4.09 16.90 0.89
N GLN A 237 -5.08 16.24 1.51
CA GLN A 237 -5.47 16.43 2.92
C GLN A 237 -4.98 15.29 3.84
N ASP A 238 -3.99 14.53 3.40
CA ASP A 238 -3.41 13.47 4.21
C ASP A 238 -2.66 14.06 5.41
N ARG A 239 -3.19 13.81 6.61
CA ARG A 239 -2.59 14.24 7.88
C ARG A 239 -1.76 13.16 8.55
N TRP A 240 -1.82 11.92 8.05
CA TRP A 240 -1.00 10.82 8.54
C TRP A 240 0.36 10.80 7.87
N LEU A 241 0.36 10.99 6.55
CA LEU A 241 1.56 11.06 5.73
C LEU A 241 1.51 12.38 4.95
N VAL A 242 2.02 13.43 5.56
CA VAL A 242 1.96 14.78 4.98
C VAL A 242 2.58 14.77 3.58
N PRO A 243 1.84 15.09 2.51
CA PRO A 243 2.25 14.85 1.13
C PRO A 243 3.63 15.42 0.78
N ALA A 244 3.97 16.60 1.32
CA ALA A 244 5.24 17.27 1.08
C ALA A 244 6.47 16.45 1.49
N PHE A 245 6.34 15.57 2.50
CA PHE A 245 7.42 14.71 2.98
C PHE A 245 7.36 13.29 2.39
N HIS A 246 6.27 12.95 1.71
CA HIS A 246 5.99 11.59 1.25
C HIS A 246 5.79 11.53 -0.27
N ALA A 247 4.56 11.48 -0.75
CA ALA A 247 4.28 11.28 -2.18
C ALA A 247 4.85 12.41 -3.05
N GLU A 248 4.72 13.67 -2.63
CA GLU A 248 5.26 14.82 -3.35
C GLU A 248 6.79 14.85 -3.35
N ALA A 249 7.43 14.44 -2.25
CA ALA A 249 8.88 14.33 -2.18
C ALA A 249 9.43 13.30 -3.18
N VAL A 250 8.73 12.16 -3.34
CA VAL A 250 9.10 11.16 -4.35
C VAL A 250 8.94 11.70 -5.76
N LEU A 251 7.82 12.37 -6.06
CA LEU A 251 7.58 12.99 -7.38
C LEU A 251 8.61 14.07 -7.69
N ALA A 252 9.00 14.87 -6.71
CA ALA A 252 10.02 15.90 -6.88
C ALA A 252 11.41 15.29 -7.16
N ALA A 253 11.73 14.13 -6.58
CA ALA A 253 13.01 13.46 -6.78
C ALA A 253 13.06 12.64 -8.08
N CYS A 254 11.92 12.26 -8.65
CA CYS A 254 11.81 11.32 -9.76
C CYS A 254 11.14 11.95 -10.98
N ALA A 255 11.93 12.46 -11.91
CA ALA A 255 11.40 13.08 -13.14
C ALA A 255 10.65 12.11 -14.08
N ALA A 256 10.92 10.81 -13.99
CA ALA A 256 10.28 9.77 -14.79
C ALA A 256 9.02 9.16 -14.12
N CYS A 257 8.73 9.53 -12.88
CA CYS A 257 7.56 9.04 -12.17
C CYS A 257 6.27 9.74 -12.65
N GLU A 258 5.20 8.97 -12.78
CA GLU A 258 3.91 9.48 -13.23
C GLU A 258 3.00 9.79 -12.03
N ARG A 259 2.36 10.96 -12.00
CA ARG A 259 1.22 11.21 -11.12
C ARG A 259 -0.01 10.57 -11.73
N VAL A 260 -0.35 9.35 -11.31
CA VAL A 260 -1.50 8.58 -11.81
C VAL A 260 -2.83 9.24 -11.43
N ALA A 261 -2.90 9.75 -10.19
CA ALA A 261 -4.03 10.55 -9.74
C ALA A 261 -3.59 11.56 -8.69
N ASP A 262 -4.30 12.69 -8.66
CA ASP A 262 -4.19 13.73 -7.64
C ASP A 262 -5.56 13.97 -7.03
N LEU A 263 -5.66 13.84 -5.72
CA LEU A 263 -6.89 13.98 -4.95
C LEU A 263 -6.71 15.07 -3.88
N PRO A 264 -6.79 16.36 -4.25
CA PRO A 264 -6.41 17.45 -3.35
C PRO A 264 -7.30 17.56 -2.10
N ALA A 265 -8.56 17.08 -2.14
CA ALA A 265 -9.46 17.07 -0.99
C ALA A 265 -9.41 15.75 -0.18
N ALA A 266 -8.66 14.74 -0.61
CA ALA A 266 -8.66 13.43 0.01
C ALA A 266 -7.74 13.36 1.24
N GLY A 267 -8.22 12.73 2.32
CA GLY A 267 -7.43 12.32 3.49
C GLY A 267 -6.83 10.93 3.34
N HIS A 268 -6.07 10.49 4.35
CA HIS A 268 -5.32 9.23 4.29
C HIS A 268 -6.20 8.02 3.95
N GLY A 269 -7.40 7.92 4.53
CA GLY A 269 -8.30 6.77 4.33
C GLY A 269 -9.01 6.74 2.98
N ALA A 270 -8.84 7.75 2.11
CA ALA A 270 -9.59 7.85 0.85
C ALA A 270 -9.43 6.61 -0.04
N MET A 271 -8.23 6.02 -0.08
CA MET A 271 -7.94 4.83 -0.89
C MET A 271 -8.36 3.50 -0.23
N LEU A 272 -8.99 3.54 0.94
CA LEU A 272 -9.67 2.38 1.53
C LEU A 272 -11.07 2.29 0.90
N ALA A 273 -11.27 1.34 0.02
CA ALA A 273 -12.53 1.13 -0.69
C ALA A 273 -12.86 -0.38 -0.72
N PRO A 274 -13.81 -0.81 0.12
CA PRO A 274 -14.67 -0.03 1.01
C PRO A 274 -13.96 0.51 2.26
N LEU A 275 -14.41 1.69 2.72
CA LEU A 275 -13.93 2.26 4.00
C LEU A 275 -14.51 1.47 5.19
N PRO A 276 -13.69 1.10 6.18
CA PRO A 276 -14.20 0.50 7.42
C PRO A 276 -15.19 1.43 8.14
N PRO A 277 -16.35 0.91 8.60
CA PRO A 277 -17.31 1.72 9.34
C PRO A 277 -16.88 1.96 10.79
N GLY A 278 -17.41 3.03 11.41
CA GLY A 278 -17.31 3.26 12.84
C GLY A 278 -15.91 3.57 13.35
N LEU A 279 -15.11 4.26 12.56
CA LEU A 279 -13.79 4.71 13.00
C LEU A 279 -13.91 5.99 13.84
N ASP A 280 -13.53 5.89 15.11
CA ASP A 280 -13.59 6.98 16.08
C ASP A 280 -12.20 7.38 16.59
N GLY A 281 -12.14 8.49 17.35
CA GLY A 281 -10.93 8.99 17.99
C GLY A 281 -9.86 9.39 16.97
N VAL A 282 -8.59 9.25 17.34
CA VAL A 282 -7.45 9.64 16.48
C VAL A 282 -7.41 8.81 15.18
N LEU A 283 -7.79 7.54 15.25
CA LEU A 283 -7.85 6.68 14.07
C LEU A 283 -8.93 7.18 13.08
N GLY A 284 -10.11 7.56 13.59
CA GLY A 284 -11.16 8.15 12.78
C GLY A 284 -10.75 9.49 12.16
N GLU A 285 -10.07 10.35 12.92
CA GLU A 285 -9.53 11.61 12.41
C GLU A 285 -8.52 11.39 11.27
N MET A 286 -7.80 10.26 11.28
CA MET A 286 -6.80 9.93 10.25
C MET A 286 -7.39 9.26 9.02
N LEU A 287 -8.42 8.43 9.18
CA LEU A 287 -8.93 7.56 8.12
C LEU A 287 -10.29 7.98 7.55
N ASN A 288 -11.11 8.72 8.31
CA ASN A 288 -12.38 9.23 7.78
C ASN A 288 -12.13 10.31 6.72
N ASP A 289 -13.04 10.40 5.78
CA ASP A 289 -12.92 11.37 4.70
C ASP A 289 -13.04 12.81 5.24
N PRO A 290 -12.17 13.71 4.80
CA PRO A 290 -12.31 15.14 5.09
C PRO A 290 -13.58 15.72 4.44
N ALA A 291 -14.06 16.83 4.99
CA ALA A 291 -15.13 17.60 4.37
C ALA A 291 -14.74 18.01 2.92
N GLY A 292 -15.65 17.80 1.97
CA GLY A 292 -15.42 18.13 0.58
C GLY A 292 -14.73 17.04 -0.25
N PHE A 293 -14.39 15.90 0.32
CA PHE A 293 -13.97 14.75 -0.47
C PHE A 293 -15.17 13.89 -0.86
N GLU A 294 -15.29 13.62 -2.16
CA GLU A 294 -16.37 12.82 -2.71
C GLU A 294 -15.85 11.46 -3.20
N ARG A 295 -16.25 10.37 -2.53
CA ARG A 295 -15.85 9.00 -2.90
C ARG A 295 -16.30 8.58 -4.30
N ALA A 296 -17.27 9.27 -4.89
CA ALA A 296 -17.66 9.07 -6.29
C ALA A 296 -16.51 9.27 -7.30
N ALA A 297 -15.43 9.93 -6.89
CA ALA A 297 -14.21 10.07 -7.70
C ALA A 297 -13.36 8.78 -7.77
N LEU A 298 -13.46 7.88 -6.78
CA LEU A 298 -12.59 6.71 -6.66
C LEU A 298 -12.66 5.73 -7.84
N PRO A 299 -13.83 5.41 -8.42
CA PRO A 299 -13.89 4.53 -9.59
C PRO A 299 -13.07 5.04 -10.79
N GLU A 300 -12.91 6.35 -10.94
CA GLU A 300 -12.04 6.91 -11.98
C GLU A 300 -10.55 6.75 -11.62
N VAL A 301 -10.20 6.91 -10.36
CA VAL A 301 -8.84 6.66 -9.86
C VAL A 301 -8.46 5.20 -10.08
N ASP A 302 -9.35 4.26 -9.76
CA ASP A 302 -9.13 2.83 -9.98
C ASP A 302 -8.94 2.51 -11.47
N ARG A 303 -9.70 3.15 -12.36
CA ARG A 303 -9.50 3.01 -13.82
C ARG A 303 -8.15 3.56 -14.28
N ARG A 304 -7.69 4.69 -13.73
CA ARG A 304 -6.36 5.24 -14.05
C ARG A 304 -5.23 4.32 -13.59
N ILE A 305 -5.35 3.75 -12.38
CA ILE A 305 -4.41 2.74 -11.87
C ILE A 305 -4.38 1.53 -12.81
N ALA A 306 -5.54 1.01 -13.21
CA ALA A 306 -5.62 -0.11 -14.13
C ALA A 306 -5.06 0.22 -15.52
N ALA A 307 -5.31 1.43 -16.04
CA ALA A 307 -4.73 1.91 -17.30
C ALA A 307 -3.20 2.04 -17.22
N PHE A 308 -2.64 2.49 -16.09
CA PHE A 308 -1.20 2.49 -15.85
C PHE A 308 -0.63 1.07 -15.98
N PHE A 309 -1.23 0.09 -15.31
CA PHE A 309 -0.79 -1.30 -15.43
C PHE A 309 -0.95 -1.84 -16.85
N SER A 310 -2.04 -1.51 -17.56
CA SER A 310 -2.23 -1.97 -18.95
C SER A 310 -1.12 -1.47 -19.87
N ARG A 311 -0.72 -0.21 -19.77
CA ARG A 311 0.38 0.35 -20.56
C ARG A 311 1.73 -0.33 -20.28
N HIS A 312 2.02 -0.58 -19.01
CA HIS A 312 3.34 -1.03 -18.58
C HIS A 312 3.50 -2.55 -18.47
N LEU A 313 2.40 -3.32 -18.41
CA LEU A 313 2.46 -4.79 -18.43
C LEU A 313 2.25 -5.37 -19.84
N GLY A 314 2.05 -4.53 -20.85
CA GLY A 314 1.85 -4.98 -22.21
C GLY A 314 0.55 -5.73 -22.43
N VAL A 315 -0.53 -5.25 -21.79
CA VAL A 315 -1.89 -5.70 -22.04
C VAL A 315 -2.44 -4.83 -23.17
N GLY A 316 -2.89 -5.44 -24.27
CA GLY A 316 -3.62 -4.73 -25.32
C GLY A 316 -4.86 -4.04 -24.75
N ALA A 317 -5.29 -2.94 -25.35
CA ALA A 317 -6.57 -2.33 -24.99
C ALA A 317 -7.68 -3.38 -25.13
N PRO A 318 -8.65 -3.40 -24.20
CA PRO A 318 -9.80 -4.32 -24.25
C PRO A 318 -10.66 -4.11 -25.51
#